data_97fe0719fe308b3b5ef2be227979d33c
#
_entry.id   97fe0719fe308b3b5ef2be227979d33c
#
_cell.length_a   1.000
_cell.length_b   1.000
_cell.length_c   1.000
_cell.angle_alpha   90.00
_cell.angle_beta   90.00
_cell.angle_gamma   90.00
#
_symmetry.space_group_name_H-M   'P 1'
#
loop_
_entity.id
_entity.type
_entity.pdbx_description
1 polymer ?
#
loop_
_entity_poly.entity_id
_entity_poly.type
_entity_poly.pdbx_seq_one_letter_code
_entity_poly.pdbx_strand_id
1 'polypeptide(L)'
;MTSSLTPYDALYIIRNGAYHDLTGALAYLEADDGFGLPPITRVTERGPLQNGVSDLGFRLQPRNIDLVLVKPEACPNSWRALRQRFLDVFKPSNTPFNLRWEFGDGTRRQIDLHFIGGLTIPWAFTDRARPSLRDAVKLYAPDPTWYDPSESSAEWTLAIQDELSFPAEFPISFGNDAIAETVAVAYSGTWLAYPIVTFTGPIDAPSIRNITTGEKLELSYTVSAGESVIIDTRYGNKTVRNNSGVNLISYLSSDSDLATFHIAADPEAEDGENLLFASGTDAIFGQTSIRCEWNDRYIGI
;
A
#
# COMPACT_ATOMS: atom_id res chain seq x y z
N MET A 1 -14.85 -3.75 26.31
CA MET A 1 -14.87 -4.99 25.49
C MET A 1 -13.44 -5.46 25.45
N THR A 2 -13.16 -6.62 25.97
CA THR A 2 -11.80 -7.23 25.90
C THR A 2 -11.56 -7.62 24.45
N SER A 3 -10.50 -7.09 23.84
CA SER A 3 -10.03 -7.52 22.54
C SER A 3 -9.87 -9.04 22.54
N SER A 4 -10.66 -9.73 21.73
CA SER A 4 -10.59 -11.19 21.60
C SER A 4 -9.55 -11.52 20.52
N LEU A 5 -8.26 -11.26 20.84
CA LEU A 5 -7.20 -11.89 20.07
C LEU A 5 -7.41 -13.39 20.17
N THR A 6 -7.55 -14.05 19.04
CA THR A 6 -7.51 -15.50 19.03
C THR A 6 -6.11 -15.95 19.47
N PRO A 7 -5.93 -17.15 20.03
CA PRO A 7 -4.59 -17.58 20.50
C PRO A 7 -3.53 -17.66 19.39
N TYR A 8 -3.88 -17.38 18.15
CA TYR A 8 -3.02 -17.42 16.98
C TYR A 8 -2.77 -16.04 16.34
N ASP A 9 -3.45 -14.99 16.80
CA ASP A 9 -3.24 -13.63 16.26
C ASP A 9 -2.06 -12.97 16.96
N ALA A 10 -1.23 -12.27 16.18
CA ALA A 10 -0.08 -11.56 16.71
C ALA A 10 -0.08 -10.11 16.22
N LEU A 11 0.27 -9.19 17.14
CA LEU A 11 0.38 -7.77 16.85
C LEU A 11 1.80 -7.30 17.11
N TYR A 12 2.42 -6.68 16.11
CA TYR A 12 3.79 -6.23 16.18
C TYR A 12 3.92 -4.75 15.87
N ILE A 13 4.80 -4.07 16.61
CA ILE A 13 5.42 -2.84 16.11
C ILE A 13 6.73 -3.22 15.43
N ILE A 14 6.90 -2.77 14.19
CA ILE A 14 8.11 -2.99 13.42
C ILE A 14 8.83 -1.66 13.26
N ARG A 15 10.04 -1.58 13.81
CA ARG A 15 10.86 -0.38 13.74
C ARG A 15 12.29 -0.74 13.35
N ASN A 16 12.80 -0.10 12.29
CA ASN A 16 14.14 -0.39 11.74
C ASN A 16 14.38 -1.89 11.52
N GLY A 17 13.36 -2.63 11.04
CA GLY A 17 13.42 -4.08 10.83
C GLY A 17 13.29 -4.94 12.09
N ALA A 18 13.23 -4.33 13.27
CA ALA A 18 13.04 -5.08 14.53
C ALA A 18 11.55 -5.22 14.87
N TYR A 19 11.15 -6.44 15.20
CA TYR A 19 9.79 -6.78 15.62
C TYR A 19 9.64 -6.68 17.13
N HIS A 20 8.63 -5.93 17.58
CA HIS A 20 8.28 -5.75 18.98
C HIS A 20 6.86 -6.27 19.20
N ASP A 21 6.76 -7.43 19.80
CA ASP A 21 5.51 -8.16 20.02
C ASP A 21 4.65 -7.47 21.10
N LEU A 22 3.44 -7.10 20.74
CA LEU A 22 2.40 -6.54 21.63
C LEU A 22 1.41 -7.60 22.13
N THR A 23 1.66 -8.89 21.86
CA THR A 23 0.84 -10.00 22.36
C THR A 23 1.50 -10.75 23.51
N GLY A 24 2.65 -10.27 24.00
CA GLY A 24 3.31 -10.86 25.17
C GLY A 24 4.74 -10.42 25.43
N ALA A 25 5.63 -10.43 24.44
CA ALA A 25 7.06 -10.23 24.68
C ALA A 25 7.42 -8.79 25.09
N LEU A 26 6.86 -7.79 24.43
CA LEU A 26 7.02 -6.39 24.84
C LEU A 26 5.95 -5.99 25.85
N ALA A 27 4.69 -6.18 25.49
CA ALA A 27 3.51 -5.85 26.29
C ALA A 27 2.32 -6.69 25.82
N TYR A 28 1.20 -6.57 26.54
CA TYR A 28 -0.09 -7.06 26.09
C TYR A 28 -0.98 -5.88 25.71
N LEU A 29 -1.70 -6.00 24.59
CA LEU A 29 -2.73 -5.07 24.24
C LEU A 29 -3.96 -5.32 25.12
N GLU A 30 -4.34 -4.34 25.95
CA GLU A 30 -5.54 -4.41 26.80
C GLU A 30 -6.76 -3.82 26.11
N ALA A 31 -6.56 -2.73 25.37
CA ALA A 31 -7.60 -2.04 24.62
C ALA A 31 -7.00 -1.33 23.41
N ASP A 32 -7.78 -1.23 22.38
CA ASP A 32 -7.47 -0.52 21.14
C ASP A 32 -8.64 0.36 20.71
N ASP A 33 -8.32 1.42 19.99
CA ASP A 33 -9.26 2.25 19.26
C ASP A 33 -8.62 2.68 17.93
N GLY A 34 -9.44 2.84 16.90
CA GLY A 34 -8.99 3.31 15.60
C GLY A 34 -8.64 2.21 14.59
N PHE A 35 -8.92 0.93 14.84
CA PHE A 35 -8.69 -0.17 13.88
C PHE A 35 -9.82 -0.30 12.85
N GLY A 36 -11.03 0.16 13.18
CA GLY A 36 -12.19 0.12 12.28
C GLY A 36 -12.09 1.12 11.13
N LEU A 37 -13.22 1.73 10.77
CA LEU A 37 -13.28 2.72 9.68
C LEU A 37 -12.55 4.02 10.06
N PRO A 38 -11.78 4.64 9.13
CA PRO A 38 -11.17 5.93 9.37
C PRO A 38 -12.22 7.05 9.39
N PRO A 39 -11.90 8.20 10.02
CA PRO A 39 -12.76 9.38 9.92
C PRO A 39 -12.88 9.84 8.47
N ILE A 40 -14.07 10.35 8.10
CA ILE A 40 -14.33 10.89 6.77
C ILE A 40 -14.77 12.36 6.84
N THR A 41 -14.46 13.11 5.78
CA THR A 41 -15.03 14.45 5.56
C THR A 41 -15.81 14.43 4.26
N ARG A 42 -17.10 14.80 4.32
CA ARG A 42 -17.92 15.00 3.12
C ARG A 42 -17.50 16.27 2.39
N VAL A 43 -17.40 16.16 1.07
CA VAL A 43 -17.21 17.31 0.17
C VAL A 43 -18.58 17.72 -0.34
N THR A 44 -19.00 18.94 -0.02
CA THR A 44 -20.34 19.42 -0.34
C THR A 44 -20.28 20.77 -1.02
N GLU A 45 -21.26 21.05 -1.88
CA GLU A 45 -21.48 22.34 -2.53
C GLU A 45 -22.89 22.86 -2.22
N ARG A 46 -23.04 24.17 -2.16
CA ARG A 46 -24.33 24.80 -1.92
C ARG A 46 -24.58 25.94 -2.90
N GLY A 47 -25.65 25.82 -3.68
CA GLY A 47 -26.16 26.92 -4.55
C GLY A 47 -26.80 28.03 -3.74
N PRO A 48 -26.94 29.25 -4.35
CA PRO A 48 -27.42 30.46 -3.65
C PRO A 48 -28.80 30.36 -2.99
N LEU A 49 -29.70 29.55 -3.56
CA LEU A 49 -31.08 29.36 -3.08
C LEU A 49 -31.36 27.86 -2.74
N GLN A 50 -30.33 27.04 -2.63
CA GLN A 50 -30.49 25.63 -2.39
C GLN A 50 -30.79 25.36 -0.90
N ASN A 51 -31.86 24.60 -0.62
CA ASN A 51 -32.10 24.02 0.70
C ASN A 51 -31.23 22.78 0.85
N GLY A 52 -30.43 22.73 1.91
CA GLY A 52 -29.44 21.67 2.11
C GLY A 52 -28.16 21.90 1.31
N VAL A 53 -27.46 20.82 0.95
CA VAL A 53 -26.21 20.82 0.18
C VAL A 53 -26.22 19.67 -0.82
N SER A 54 -25.49 19.81 -1.93
CA SER A 54 -25.17 18.72 -2.84
C SER A 54 -23.94 17.98 -2.34
N ASP A 55 -24.01 16.65 -2.24
CA ASP A 55 -22.88 15.81 -1.87
C ASP A 55 -22.03 15.55 -3.12
N LEU A 56 -20.76 15.95 -3.09
CA LEU A 56 -19.77 15.74 -4.15
C LEU A 56 -18.85 14.55 -3.87
N GLY A 57 -19.05 13.85 -2.73
CA GLY A 57 -18.25 12.72 -2.33
C GLY A 57 -17.62 12.90 -0.93
N PHE A 58 -16.56 12.16 -0.68
CA PHE A 58 -15.88 12.20 0.62
C PHE A 58 -14.38 12.03 0.47
N ARG A 59 -13.66 12.37 1.55
CA ARG A 59 -12.23 12.13 1.70
C ARG A 59 -11.99 11.42 3.02
N LEU A 60 -11.13 10.41 3.00
CA LEU A 60 -10.62 9.80 4.22
C LEU A 60 -9.74 10.82 4.93
N GLN A 61 -9.89 10.89 6.24
CA GLN A 61 -9.02 11.69 7.09
C GLN A 61 -7.93 10.82 7.70
N PRO A 62 -6.79 11.40 8.07
CA PRO A 62 -5.77 10.67 8.82
C PRO A 62 -6.38 9.95 10.02
N ARG A 63 -5.83 8.80 10.34
CA ARG A 63 -6.33 7.93 11.42
C ARG A 63 -5.50 8.13 12.68
N ASN A 64 -6.18 8.24 13.82
CA ASN A 64 -5.56 8.08 15.12
C ASN A 64 -5.79 6.64 15.61
N ILE A 65 -4.75 6.06 16.18
CA ILE A 65 -4.82 4.74 16.82
C ILE A 65 -4.35 4.90 18.26
N ASP A 66 -5.23 4.57 19.20
CA ASP A 66 -4.94 4.62 20.63
C ASP A 66 -4.82 3.18 21.14
N LEU A 67 -3.65 2.84 21.71
CA LEU A 67 -3.37 1.53 22.27
C LEU A 67 -3.16 1.63 23.77
N VAL A 68 -3.84 0.82 24.56
CA VAL A 68 -3.56 0.65 25.98
C VAL A 68 -2.71 -0.61 26.16
N LEU A 69 -1.46 -0.40 26.57
CA LEU A 69 -0.48 -1.46 26.73
C LEU A 69 -0.28 -1.81 28.20
N VAL A 70 -0.28 -3.09 28.51
CA VAL A 70 -0.04 -3.61 29.86
C VAL A 70 1.13 -4.57 29.84
N LYS A 71 2.06 -4.40 30.77
CA LYS A 71 3.13 -5.36 31.00
C LYS A 71 3.24 -5.66 32.49
N PRO A 72 2.90 -6.86 32.94
CA PRO A 72 3.22 -7.31 34.29
C PRO A 72 4.73 -7.43 34.46
N GLU A 73 5.25 -6.90 35.57
CA GLU A 73 6.67 -6.92 35.86
C GLU A 73 6.92 -7.27 37.33
N ALA A 74 7.80 -8.22 37.57
CA ALA A 74 8.00 -8.78 38.90
C ALA A 74 9.10 -8.11 39.72
N CYS A 75 10.01 -7.31 39.08
CA CYS A 75 11.20 -6.79 39.73
C CYS A 75 11.47 -5.31 39.44
N PRO A 76 11.89 -4.51 40.44
CA PRO A 76 12.24 -3.10 40.22
C PRO A 76 13.43 -2.87 39.26
N ASN A 77 14.35 -3.82 39.15
CA ASN A 77 15.48 -3.69 38.24
C ASN A 77 15.10 -3.90 36.77
N SER A 78 14.14 -4.74 36.49
CA SER A 78 13.60 -4.95 35.14
C SER A 78 12.70 -3.78 34.70
N TRP A 79 12.11 -3.03 35.65
CA TRP A 79 11.30 -1.84 35.36
C TRP A 79 12.08 -0.77 34.57
N ARG A 80 13.32 -0.48 34.96
CA ARG A 80 14.14 0.51 34.25
C ARG A 80 14.44 0.05 32.81
N ALA A 81 14.76 -1.21 32.63
CA ALA A 81 15.02 -1.76 31.29
C ALA A 81 13.75 -1.78 30.43
N LEU A 82 12.61 -2.17 31.01
CA LEU A 82 11.32 -2.15 30.35
C LEU A 82 10.96 -0.73 29.91
N ARG A 83 11.06 0.24 30.82
CA ARG A 83 10.80 1.65 30.50
C ARG A 83 11.68 2.15 29.37
N GLN A 84 12.99 1.86 29.40
CA GLN A 84 13.91 2.24 28.33
C GLN A 84 13.51 1.62 27.00
N ARG A 85 13.13 0.34 27.01
CA ARG A 85 12.68 -0.37 25.81
C ARG A 85 11.43 0.28 25.19
N PHE A 86 10.43 0.66 26.00
CA PHE A 86 9.24 1.38 25.51
C PHE A 86 9.62 2.73 24.90
N LEU A 87 10.47 3.50 25.56
CA LEU A 87 10.93 4.78 25.05
C LEU A 87 11.71 4.64 23.74
N ASP A 88 12.51 3.60 23.58
CA ASP A 88 13.26 3.33 22.35
C ASP A 88 12.34 2.92 21.20
N VAL A 89 11.31 2.11 21.48
CA VAL A 89 10.34 1.66 20.48
C VAL A 89 9.48 2.82 20.00
N PHE A 90 8.97 3.65 20.91
CA PHE A 90 8.01 4.72 20.60
C PHE A 90 8.61 6.12 20.47
N LYS A 91 9.94 6.28 20.56
CA LYS A 91 10.54 7.61 20.42
C LYS A 91 10.11 8.29 19.12
N PRO A 92 9.80 9.59 19.13
CA PRO A 92 9.46 10.34 17.93
C PRO A 92 10.53 10.23 16.84
N SER A 93 10.09 10.11 15.58
CA SER A 93 10.95 10.03 14.40
C SER A 93 10.23 10.61 13.19
N ASN A 94 10.98 11.17 12.24
CA ASN A 94 10.45 11.60 10.95
C ASN A 94 10.13 10.41 10.04
N THR A 95 10.81 9.27 10.24
CA THR A 95 10.47 8.02 9.55
C THR A 95 9.35 7.32 10.29
N PRO A 96 8.30 6.87 9.60
CA PRO A 96 7.24 6.07 10.22
C PRO A 96 7.79 4.73 10.71
N PHE A 97 7.09 4.12 11.63
CA PHE A 97 7.21 2.71 11.97
C PHE A 97 5.91 2.00 11.62
N ASN A 98 5.94 0.68 11.54
CA ASN A 98 4.79 -0.10 11.13
C ASN A 98 4.11 -0.74 12.34
N LEU A 99 2.78 -0.74 12.32
CA LEU A 99 1.97 -1.63 13.14
C LEU A 99 1.47 -2.74 12.22
N ARG A 100 1.80 -3.99 12.53
CA ARG A 100 1.41 -5.16 11.76
C ARG A 100 0.59 -6.11 12.60
N TRP A 101 -0.56 -6.46 12.07
CA TRP A 101 -1.38 -7.55 12.57
C TRP A 101 -1.17 -8.79 11.70
N GLU A 102 -0.86 -9.90 12.33
CA GLU A 102 -0.80 -11.22 11.70
C GLU A 102 -1.95 -12.05 12.27
N PHE A 103 -2.86 -12.46 11.39
CA PHE A 103 -4.01 -13.26 11.76
C PHE A 103 -3.68 -14.74 11.75
N GLY A 104 -4.46 -15.53 12.50
CA GLY A 104 -4.27 -16.98 12.59
C GLY A 104 -4.48 -17.75 11.27
N ASP A 105 -5.11 -17.14 10.27
CA ASP A 105 -5.26 -17.66 8.91
C ASP A 105 -4.05 -17.37 8.00
N GLY A 106 -3.04 -16.66 8.51
CA GLY A 106 -1.84 -16.26 7.79
C GLY A 106 -1.95 -14.94 7.03
N THR A 107 -3.12 -14.30 7.03
CA THR A 107 -3.27 -12.96 6.44
C THR A 107 -2.58 -11.90 7.30
N ARG A 108 -2.16 -10.81 6.67
CA ARG A 108 -1.43 -9.72 7.32
C ARG A 108 -2.04 -8.39 6.98
N ARG A 109 -2.04 -7.49 7.96
CA ARG A 109 -2.45 -6.09 7.78
C ARG A 109 -1.42 -5.20 8.43
N GLN A 110 -0.95 -4.22 7.71
CA GLN A 110 0.07 -3.28 8.15
C GLN A 110 -0.36 -1.85 7.91
N ILE A 111 0.04 -0.94 8.79
CA ILE A 111 -0.18 0.49 8.64
C ILE A 111 1.06 1.25 9.11
N ASP A 112 1.37 2.36 8.43
CA ASP A 112 2.49 3.23 8.74
C ASP A 112 2.08 4.30 9.74
N LEU A 113 2.82 4.42 10.84
CA LEU A 113 2.45 5.23 11.99
C LEU A 113 3.56 6.16 12.46
N HIS A 114 3.14 7.26 13.03
CA HIS A 114 3.97 8.15 13.83
C HIS A 114 3.48 8.19 15.28
N PHE A 115 4.41 8.31 16.21
CA PHE A 115 4.07 8.55 17.61
C PHE A 115 3.65 10.02 17.80
N ILE A 116 2.50 10.25 18.44
CA ILE A 116 1.99 11.60 18.73
C ILE A 116 1.79 11.88 20.22
N GLY A 117 1.76 10.86 21.08
CA GLY A 117 1.60 11.10 22.51
C GLY A 117 1.35 9.86 23.35
N GLY A 118 1.15 10.06 24.64
CA GLY A 118 1.04 8.98 25.61
C GLY A 118 2.38 8.58 26.20
N LEU A 119 2.46 7.39 26.77
CA LEU A 119 3.64 6.82 27.41
C LEU A 119 4.24 7.76 28.49
N THR A 120 3.40 8.21 29.38
CA THR A 120 3.82 9.09 30.49
C THR A 120 4.75 8.37 31.44
N ILE A 121 4.61 7.04 31.56
CA ILE A 121 5.41 6.10 32.34
C ILE A 121 5.98 6.79 33.61
N PRO A 122 5.12 7.13 34.59
CA PRO A 122 5.53 7.91 35.73
C PRO A 122 6.64 7.23 36.51
N TRP A 123 7.59 8.01 37.04
CA TRP A 123 8.71 7.53 37.83
C TRP A 123 8.46 7.61 39.31
N ALA A 124 7.20 7.73 39.76
CA ALA A 124 6.85 7.84 41.15
C ALA A 124 7.21 6.55 41.93
N PHE A 125 7.57 6.71 43.22
CA PHE A 125 7.93 5.58 44.07
C PHE A 125 6.77 4.57 44.22
N THR A 126 5.54 5.06 44.23
CA THR A 126 4.31 4.26 44.29
C THR A 126 4.16 3.40 43.02
N ASP A 127 4.60 3.88 41.87
CA ASP A 127 4.51 3.14 40.61
C ASP A 127 5.62 2.11 40.44
N ARG A 128 6.78 2.32 41.09
CA ARG A 128 7.84 1.32 41.16
C ARG A 128 7.46 0.06 41.94
N ALA A 129 6.54 0.23 42.90
CA ALA A 129 6.03 -0.88 43.70
C ALA A 129 4.90 -1.64 42.99
N ARG A 130 4.39 -1.15 41.86
CA ARG A 130 3.37 -1.85 41.08
C ARG A 130 4.01 -2.92 40.21
N PRO A 131 3.51 -4.16 40.22
CA PRO A 131 4.03 -5.23 39.40
C PRO A 131 3.57 -5.17 37.94
N SER A 132 3.08 -4.03 37.46
CA SER A 132 2.58 -3.87 36.10
C SER A 132 2.73 -2.44 35.59
N LEU A 133 3.15 -2.30 34.33
CA LEU A 133 3.01 -1.11 33.53
C LEU A 133 1.64 -1.14 32.88
N ARG A 134 0.89 -0.05 32.95
CA ARG A 134 -0.32 0.19 32.16
C ARG A 134 -0.26 1.63 31.69
N ASP A 135 -0.16 1.83 30.39
CA ASP A 135 -0.08 3.18 29.80
C ASP A 135 -0.69 3.19 28.40
N ALA A 136 -1.14 4.36 27.97
CA ALA A 136 -1.71 4.57 26.66
C ALA A 136 -0.66 5.12 25.69
N VAL A 137 -0.70 4.65 24.45
CA VAL A 137 0.10 5.12 23.33
C VAL A 137 -0.83 5.70 22.29
N LYS A 138 -0.55 6.91 21.83
CA LYS A 138 -1.31 7.58 20.77
C LYS A 138 -0.47 7.63 19.51
N LEU A 139 -1.01 7.07 18.45
CA LEU A 139 -0.36 6.89 17.15
C LEU A 139 -1.18 7.58 16.06
N TYR A 140 -0.50 8.01 15.03
CA TYR A 140 -1.07 8.75 13.91
C TYR A 140 -0.65 8.14 12.59
N ALA A 141 -1.62 7.77 11.75
CA ALA A 141 -1.44 7.32 10.39
C ALA A 141 -1.83 8.43 9.41
N PRO A 142 -0.87 9.02 8.67
CA PRO A 142 -1.18 9.96 7.59
C PRO A 142 -2.01 9.33 6.47
N ASP A 143 -1.64 8.11 6.07
CA ASP A 143 -2.45 7.23 5.22
C ASP A 143 -3.33 6.36 6.12
N PRO A 144 -4.66 6.53 6.07
CA PRO A 144 -5.56 5.85 7.01
C PRO A 144 -5.85 4.40 6.65
N THR A 145 -5.37 3.90 5.51
CA THR A 145 -5.67 2.56 5.01
C THR A 145 -4.63 1.55 5.47
N TRP A 146 -5.11 0.36 5.81
CA TRP A 146 -4.25 -0.79 6.04
C TRP A 146 -3.83 -1.38 4.70
N TYR A 147 -2.71 -2.08 4.66
CA TYR A 147 -2.25 -2.78 3.48
C TYR A 147 -1.64 -4.14 3.81
N ASP A 148 -1.71 -5.08 2.87
CA ASP A 148 -0.93 -6.31 2.97
C ASP A 148 0.53 -5.98 2.67
N PRO A 149 1.49 -6.36 3.53
CA PRO A 149 2.91 -6.15 3.25
C PRO A 149 3.44 -6.99 2.08
N SER A 150 2.70 -8.00 1.64
CA SER A 150 3.00 -8.78 0.44
C SER A 150 2.58 -7.96 -0.79
N GLU A 151 3.49 -7.82 -1.73
CA GLU A 151 3.25 -7.12 -2.99
C GLU A 151 2.65 -8.08 -4.02
N SER A 152 1.59 -7.65 -4.68
CA SER A 152 1.00 -8.32 -5.83
C SER A 152 1.48 -7.66 -7.11
N SER A 153 1.61 -8.43 -8.19
CA SER A 153 2.06 -7.88 -9.47
C SER A 153 1.42 -8.59 -10.67
N ALA A 154 1.27 -7.83 -11.74
CA ALA A 154 0.98 -8.34 -13.07
C ALA A 154 2.10 -7.90 -14.02
N GLU A 155 2.50 -8.80 -14.93
CA GLU A 155 3.59 -8.54 -15.88
C GLU A 155 3.18 -8.97 -17.28
N TRP A 156 3.52 -8.12 -18.24
CA TRP A 156 3.32 -8.36 -19.68
C TRP A 156 4.68 -8.42 -20.34
N THR A 157 4.92 -9.49 -21.07
CA THR A 157 6.14 -9.72 -21.86
C THR A 157 5.75 -10.18 -23.26
N LEU A 158 6.65 -10.03 -24.22
CA LEU A 158 6.42 -10.67 -25.50
C LEU A 158 6.41 -12.20 -25.34
N ALA A 159 5.32 -12.83 -25.75
CA ALA A 159 5.28 -14.28 -25.85
C ALA A 159 6.19 -14.75 -26.98
N ILE A 160 6.85 -15.90 -26.78
CA ILE A 160 7.49 -16.60 -27.86
C ILE A 160 6.37 -17.00 -28.84
N GLN A 161 6.37 -16.41 -30.04
CA GLN A 161 5.55 -16.94 -31.11
C GLN A 161 6.15 -18.25 -31.56
N ASP A 162 5.28 -19.24 -31.78
CA ASP A 162 5.63 -20.61 -32.12
C ASP A 162 6.79 -20.70 -33.11
N GLU A 163 7.73 -21.61 -32.83
CA GLU A 163 8.82 -21.93 -33.74
C GLU A 163 8.29 -22.21 -35.15
N LEU A 164 8.91 -21.58 -36.15
CA LEU A 164 8.63 -21.86 -37.56
C LEU A 164 8.70 -23.38 -37.81
N SER A 165 7.55 -24.01 -37.90
CA SER A 165 7.44 -25.42 -38.27
C SER A 165 7.60 -25.54 -39.78
N PHE A 166 8.57 -26.31 -40.22
CA PHE A 166 8.72 -26.62 -41.65
C PHE A 166 7.97 -27.92 -42.01
N PRO A 167 7.28 -27.96 -43.16
CA PRO A 167 7.27 -26.99 -44.27
C PRO A 167 6.35 -25.77 -43.97
N ALA A 168 6.87 -24.54 -44.14
CA ALA A 168 6.12 -23.30 -44.00
C ALA A 168 5.60 -22.81 -45.34
N GLU A 169 4.31 -22.42 -45.40
CA GLU A 169 3.70 -21.81 -46.58
C GLU A 169 3.86 -20.28 -46.55
N PHE A 170 4.15 -19.66 -47.69
CA PHE A 170 4.22 -18.19 -47.80
C PHE A 170 2.81 -17.58 -47.95
N PRO A 171 2.50 -16.40 -47.34
CA PRO A 171 3.42 -15.51 -46.64
C PRO A 171 3.70 -15.91 -45.19
N ILE A 172 4.96 -15.85 -44.75
CA ILE A 172 5.39 -16.07 -43.38
C ILE A 172 5.26 -14.75 -42.66
N SER A 173 4.45 -14.69 -41.60
CA SER A 173 4.43 -13.58 -40.67
C SER A 173 5.56 -13.76 -39.67
N PHE A 174 6.53 -12.83 -39.65
CA PHE A 174 7.49 -12.72 -38.59
C PHE A 174 6.78 -12.07 -37.37
N GLY A 175 7.09 -12.58 -36.19
CA GLY A 175 6.36 -12.27 -34.96
C GLY A 175 6.09 -10.78 -34.72
N ASN A 176 5.02 -10.54 -34.01
CA ASN A 176 4.62 -9.19 -33.59
C ASN A 176 5.67 -8.64 -32.61
N ASP A 177 6.19 -7.45 -32.86
CA ASP A 177 7.10 -6.70 -31.99
C ASP A 177 6.34 -5.78 -31.05
N ALA A 178 5.06 -6.08 -30.81
CA ALA A 178 4.19 -5.29 -29.97
C ALA A 178 3.62 -6.12 -28.80
N ILE A 179 3.60 -5.53 -27.62
CA ILE A 179 2.79 -5.98 -26.50
C ILE A 179 1.39 -5.40 -26.69
N ALA A 180 0.36 -6.24 -26.65
CA ALA A 180 -1.04 -5.82 -26.68
C ALA A 180 -1.90 -6.92 -26.04
N GLU A 181 -1.94 -6.96 -24.70
CA GLU A 181 -2.55 -8.06 -23.96
C GLU A 181 -3.35 -7.55 -22.76
N THR A 182 -4.46 -8.22 -22.49
CA THR A 182 -5.28 -8.00 -21.29
C THR A 182 -5.04 -9.13 -20.30
N VAL A 183 -4.74 -8.77 -19.07
CA VAL A 183 -4.60 -9.69 -17.94
C VAL A 183 -5.67 -9.37 -16.91
N ALA A 184 -6.40 -10.39 -16.47
CA ALA A 184 -7.30 -10.30 -15.34
C ALA A 184 -6.48 -10.46 -14.06
N VAL A 185 -6.60 -9.51 -13.14
CA VAL A 185 -5.90 -9.52 -11.85
C VAL A 185 -6.91 -9.55 -10.73
N ALA A 186 -6.77 -10.55 -9.85
CA ALA A 186 -7.57 -10.63 -8.63
C ALA A 186 -7.05 -9.63 -7.60
N TYR A 187 -7.97 -8.93 -6.96
CA TYR A 187 -7.70 -7.97 -5.90
C TYR A 187 -8.56 -8.26 -4.69
N SER A 188 -7.95 -8.57 -3.55
CA SER A 188 -8.65 -8.94 -2.32
C SER A 188 -8.84 -7.77 -1.34
N GLY A 189 -8.33 -6.59 -1.68
CA GLY A 189 -8.45 -5.39 -0.85
C GLY A 189 -9.89 -4.86 -0.80
N THR A 190 -10.25 -4.26 0.33
CA THR A 190 -11.55 -3.58 0.51
C THR A 190 -11.49 -2.09 0.23
N TRP A 191 -10.35 -1.58 -0.18
CA TRP A 191 -10.11 -0.20 -0.59
C TRP A 191 -9.20 -0.16 -1.81
N LEU A 192 -9.36 0.85 -2.66
CA LEU A 192 -8.58 1.01 -3.88
C LEU A 192 -7.07 1.09 -3.62
N ALA A 193 -6.26 0.51 -4.50
CA ALA A 193 -4.79 0.56 -4.42
C ALA A 193 -4.20 1.38 -5.56
N TYR A 194 -3.19 2.19 -5.25
CA TYR A 194 -2.43 2.97 -6.23
C TYR A 194 -1.17 2.21 -6.59
N PRO A 195 -1.07 1.66 -7.84
CA PRO A 195 0.05 0.82 -8.24
C PRO A 195 1.30 1.62 -8.62
N ILE A 196 2.41 0.91 -8.70
CA ILE A 196 3.62 1.34 -9.39
C ILE A 196 3.65 0.62 -10.73
N VAL A 197 3.82 1.37 -11.82
CA VAL A 197 3.94 0.81 -13.17
C VAL A 197 5.36 1.02 -13.67
N THR A 198 6.00 -0.06 -14.11
CA THR A 198 7.36 -0.02 -14.67
C THR A 198 7.31 -0.48 -16.13
N PHE A 199 7.78 0.37 -17.02
CA PHE A 199 8.01 0.05 -18.43
C PHE A 199 9.50 -0.21 -18.63
N THR A 200 9.86 -1.41 -19.05
CA THR A 200 11.25 -1.79 -19.35
C THR A 200 11.45 -1.88 -20.87
N GLY A 201 12.42 -1.13 -21.39
CA GLY A 201 12.70 -1.04 -22.81
C GLY A 201 13.58 -2.18 -23.37
N PRO A 202 13.65 -2.31 -24.71
CA PRO A 202 13.16 -1.32 -25.68
C PRO A 202 11.64 -1.41 -25.91
N ILE A 203 10.94 -0.30 -25.88
CA ILE A 203 9.51 -0.21 -26.20
C ILE A 203 9.15 1.23 -26.58
N ASP A 204 8.33 1.39 -27.61
CA ASP A 204 7.82 2.69 -28.04
C ASP A 204 6.38 2.91 -27.57
N ALA A 205 6.11 4.14 -27.12
CA ALA A 205 4.78 4.59 -26.68
C ALA A 205 4.06 3.58 -25.75
N PRO A 206 4.70 3.12 -24.64
CA PRO A 206 4.07 2.15 -23.77
C PRO A 206 2.87 2.74 -23.04
N SER A 207 1.85 1.91 -22.84
CA SER A 207 0.66 2.28 -22.09
C SER A 207 0.13 1.14 -21.22
N ILE A 208 -0.58 1.49 -20.17
CA ILE A 208 -1.39 0.58 -19.37
C ILE A 208 -2.76 1.20 -19.12
N ARG A 209 -3.82 0.42 -19.26
CA ARG A 209 -5.20 0.84 -19.01
C ARG A 209 -5.87 -0.15 -18.08
N ASN A 210 -6.50 0.35 -17.04
CA ASN A 210 -7.47 -0.42 -16.26
C ASN A 210 -8.83 -0.32 -16.97
N ILE A 211 -9.27 -1.40 -17.62
CA ILE A 211 -10.54 -1.45 -18.36
C ILE A 211 -11.72 -1.33 -17.39
N THR A 212 -11.58 -1.88 -16.17
CA THR A 212 -12.61 -1.87 -15.13
C THR A 212 -12.95 -0.43 -14.70
N THR A 213 -11.94 0.43 -14.48
CA THR A 213 -12.13 1.84 -14.09
C THR A 213 -12.21 2.78 -15.29
N GLY A 214 -11.74 2.37 -16.45
CA GLY A 214 -11.60 3.19 -17.66
C GLY A 214 -10.36 4.07 -17.68
N GLU A 215 -9.56 4.11 -16.61
CA GLU A 215 -8.39 4.96 -16.46
C GLU A 215 -7.16 4.40 -17.20
N LYS A 216 -6.27 5.28 -17.64
CA LYS A 216 -5.06 4.90 -18.37
C LYS A 216 -3.83 5.73 -17.98
N LEU A 217 -2.65 5.13 -18.22
CA LEU A 217 -1.35 5.79 -18.23
C LEU A 217 -0.69 5.52 -19.57
N GLU A 218 -0.34 6.55 -20.31
CA GLU A 218 0.24 6.46 -21.64
C GLU A 218 1.44 7.40 -21.77
N LEU A 219 2.58 6.87 -22.19
CA LEU A 219 3.81 7.61 -22.38
C LEU A 219 4.06 7.86 -23.86
N SER A 220 4.19 9.12 -24.28
CA SER A 220 4.69 9.51 -25.60
C SER A 220 6.21 9.56 -25.60
N TYR A 221 6.84 8.40 -25.32
CA TYR A 221 8.29 8.28 -25.11
C TYR A 221 8.77 6.89 -25.55
N THR A 222 9.91 6.84 -26.23
CA THR A 222 10.59 5.59 -26.57
C THR A 222 11.55 5.22 -25.45
N VAL A 223 11.25 4.16 -24.72
CA VAL A 223 12.13 3.61 -23.68
C VAL A 223 13.22 2.79 -24.35
N SER A 224 14.47 3.19 -24.19
CA SER A 224 15.61 2.54 -24.83
C SER A 224 15.96 1.18 -24.19
N ALA A 225 16.73 0.36 -24.90
CA ALA A 225 17.23 -0.90 -24.33
C ALA A 225 18.08 -0.64 -23.06
N GLY A 226 17.75 -1.34 -21.96
CA GLY A 226 18.39 -1.16 -20.65
C GLY A 226 17.90 0.05 -19.86
N GLU A 227 16.98 0.84 -20.41
CA GLU A 227 16.26 1.89 -19.68
C GLU A 227 14.96 1.31 -19.12
N SER A 228 14.54 1.84 -17.99
CA SER A 228 13.20 1.60 -17.45
C SER A 228 12.57 2.92 -16.98
N VAL A 229 11.27 3.06 -17.20
CA VAL A 229 10.47 4.21 -16.74
C VAL A 229 9.51 3.73 -15.68
N ILE A 230 9.56 4.38 -14.52
CA ILE A 230 8.74 4.06 -13.36
C ILE A 230 7.71 5.16 -13.16
N ILE A 231 6.44 4.79 -13.18
CA ILE A 231 5.30 5.64 -12.84
C ILE A 231 4.79 5.23 -11.45
N ASP A 232 5.02 6.07 -10.46
CA ASP A 232 4.48 5.87 -9.11
C ASP A 232 3.17 6.67 -8.98
N THR A 233 2.04 5.97 -8.80
CA THR A 233 0.73 6.61 -8.67
C THR A 233 0.31 6.83 -7.22
N ARG A 234 1.12 6.41 -6.24
CA ARG A 234 0.81 6.51 -4.81
C ARG A 234 0.76 7.96 -4.34
N TYR A 235 -0.14 8.25 -3.41
CA TYR A 235 -0.23 9.59 -2.82
C TYR A 235 1.08 9.99 -2.13
N GLY A 236 1.49 11.24 -2.34
CA GLY A 236 2.76 11.79 -1.83
C GLY A 236 3.99 11.44 -2.66
N ASN A 237 3.87 10.47 -3.61
CA ASN A 237 5.00 10.00 -4.44
C ASN A 237 4.73 10.06 -5.94
N LYS A 238 3.63 10.69 -6.39
CA LYS A 238 3.25 10.73 -7.81
C LYS A 238 4.36 11.29 -8.68
N THR A 239 5.07 10.39 -9.39
CA THR A 239 6.23 10.71 -10.22
C THR A 239 6.28 9.85 -11.47
N VAL A 240 6.90 10.37 -12.51
CA VAL A 240 7.29 9.64 -13.72
C VAL A 240 8.78 9.84 -13.90
N ARG A 241 9.59 8.78 -13.72
CA ARG A 241 11.05 8.87 -13.77
C ARG A 241 11.66 7.65 -14.44
N ASN A 242 12.79 7.86 -15.11
CA ASN A 242 13.58 6.73 -15.56
C ASN A 242 14.53 6.21 -14.46
N ASN A 243 15.18 5.08 -14.70
CA ASN A 243 16.16 4.45 -13.81
C ASN A 243 17.38 5.32 -13.50
N SER A 244 17.64 6.38 -14.27
CA SER A 244 18.66 7.41 -14.00
C SER A 244 18.14 8.58 -13.16
N GLY A 245 16.86 8.56 -12.75
CA GLY A 245 16.22 9.60 -11.94
C GLY A 245 15.73 10.82 -12.72
N VAL A 246 15.81 10.81 -14.05
CA VAL A 246 15.30 11.89 -14.90
C VAL A 246 13.78 11.94 -14.84
N ASN A 247 13.22 13.12 -14.63
CA ASN A 247 11.77 13.32 -14.62
C ASN A 247 11.21 13.33 -16.06
N LEU A 248 10.31 12.41 -16.35
CA LEU A 248 9.67 12.22 -17.65
C LEU A 248 8.18 12.57 -17.66
N ILE A 249 7.68 13.27 -16.65
CA ILE A 249 6.26 13.62 -16.53
C ILE A 249 5.71 14.39 -17.74
N SER A 250 6.55 15.16 -18.42
CA SER A 250 6.18 15.90 -19.64
C SER A 250 5.89 15.01 -20.85
N TYR A 251 6.31 13.75 -20.81
CA TYR A 251 6.03 12.77 -21.86
C TYR A 251 4.77 11.95 -21.55
N LEU A 252 4.15 12.15 -20.40
CA LEU A 252 2.85 11.55 -20.13
C LEU A 252 1.79 12.21 -21.00
N SER A 253 0.96 11.40 -21.67
CA SER A 253 -0.15 11.90 -22.49
C SER A 253 -1.10 12.78 -21.67
N SER A 254 -1.68 13.81 -22.28
CA SER A 254 -2.56 14.78 -21.59
C SER A 254 -3.86 14.17 -21.06
N ASP A 255 -4.23 13.02 -21.55
CA ASP A 255 -5.41 12.25 -21.13
C ASP A 255 -5.05 11.05 -20.23
N SER A 256 -3.83 11.01 -19.71
CA SER A 256 -3.41 10.05 -18.70
C SER A 256 -3.89 10.43 -17.31
N ASP A 257 -4.35 9.43 -16.58
CA ASP A 257 -5.01 9.56 -15.27
C ASP A 257 -4.02 9.38 -14.09
N LEU A 258 -2.82 10.02 -14.14
CA LEU A 258 -1.81 9.89 -13.08
C LEU A 258 -2.36 10.20 -11.68
N ALA A 259 -3.34 11.08 -11.59
CA ALA A 259 -3.93 11.50 -10.31
C ALA A 259 -4.83 10.43 -9.69
N THR A 260 -5.51 9.66 -10.51
CA THR A 260 -6.60 8.76 -10.09
C THR A 260 -6.36 7.30 -10.42
N PHE A 261 -5.46 6.95 -11.35
CA PHE A 261 -5.19 5.58 -11.77
C PHE A 261 -5.01 4.65 -10.58
N HIS A 262 -5.87 3.63 -10.48
CA HIS A 262 -5.92 2.71 -9.36
C HIS A 262 -6.36 1.29 -9.76
N ILE A 263 -6.13 0.35 -8.86
CA ILE A 263 -6.74 -0.98 -8.86
C ILE A 263 -8.02 -0.88 -8.02
N ALA A 264 -9.16 -1.19 -8.64
CA ALA A 264 -10.47 -1.02 -8.04
C ALA A 264 -10.81 -2.14 -7.06
N ALA A 265 -11.46 -1.78 -5.94
CA ALA A 265 -12.07 -2.71 -5.00
C ALA A 265 -13.56 -2.89 -5.31
N ASP A 266 -14.18 -3.94 -4.76
CA ASP A 266 -15.63 -4.10 -4.78
C ASP A 266 -16.34 -2.87 -4.11
N PRO A 267 -17.45 -2.32 -4.64
CA PRO A 267 -18.24 -2.83 -5.77
C PRO A 267 -17.82 -2.31 -7.16
N GLU A 268 -16.75 -1.54 -7.29
CA GLU A 268 -16.31 -0.98 -8.57
C GLU A 268 -15.75 -2.06 -9.50
N ALA A 269 -15.01 -3.02 -8.92
CA ALA A 269 -14.59 -4.25 -9.58
C ALA A 269 -15.43 -5.42 -9.07
N GLU A 270 -16.24 -6.04 -9.93
CA GLU A 270 -17.06 -7.20 -9.58
C GLU A 270 -16.17 -8.36 -9.14
N ASP A 271 -16.46 -8.95 -7.97
CA ASP A 271 -15.65 -10.02 -7.35
C ASP A 271 -14.15 -9.65 -7.16
N GLY A 272 -13.82 -8.34 -7.15
CA GLY A 272 -12.44 -7.87 -7.05
C GLY A 272 -11.58 -8.11 -8.29
N GLU A 273 -12.17 -8.46 -9.45
CA GLU A 273 -11.43 -8.72 -10.69
C GLU A 273 -11.25 -7.44 -11.50
N ASN A 274 -9.99 -7.02 -11.69
CA ASN A 274 -9.62 -5.91 -12.54
C ASN A 274 -9.05 -6.41 -13.86
N LEU A 275 -9.48 -5.82 -14.98
CA LEU A 275 -8.96 -6.10 -16.30
C LEU A 275 -7.93 -5.04 -16.68
N LEU A 276 -6.65 -5.41 -16.69
CA LEU A 276 -5.56 -4.52 -17.05
C LEU A 276 -5.07 -4.83 -18.47
N PHE A 277 -5.14 -3.85 -19.36
CA PHE A 277 -4.62 -3.93 -20.72
C PHE A 277 -3.30 -3.15 -20.81
N ALA A 278 -2.25 -3.79 -21.27
CA ALA A 278 -0.97 -3.15 -21.53
C ALA A 278 -0.66 -3.18 -23.04
N SER A 279 -0.04 -2.12 -23.54
CA SER A 279 0.38 -2.03 -24.95
C SER A 279 1.66 -1.22 -25.15
N GLY A 280 2.34 -1.51 -26.26
CA GLY A 280 3.52 -0.79 -26.74
C GLY A 280 4.11 -1.49 -27.95
N THR A 281 4.84 -0.77 -28.80
CA THR A 281 5.45 -1.27 -30.03
C THR A 281 6.97 -1.33 -29.89
N ASP A 282 7.66 -1.88 -30.91
CA ASP A 282 9.13 -2.06 -30.94
C ASP A 282 9.69 -2.83 -29.74
N ALA A 283 8.90 -3.75 -29.19
CA ALA A 283 9.26 -4.61 -28.08
C ALA A 283 10.20 -5.75 -28.54
N ILE A 284 11.15 -6.12 -27.69
CA ILE A 284 12.09 -7.22 -27.95
C ILE A 284 11.90 -8.32 -26.92
N PHE A 285 11.73 -9.54 -27.40
CA PHE A 285 11.61 -10.73 -26.57
C PHE A 285 12.77 -10.86 -25.56
N GLY A 286 12.43 -11.13 -24.30
CA GLY A 286 13.40 -11.30 -23.22
C GLY A 286 14.08 -10.02 -22.75
N GLN A 287 13.75 -8.85 -23.33
CA GLN A 287 14.27 -7.54 -22.90
C GLN A 287 13.15 -6.59 -22.45
N THR A 288 12.00 -6.65 -23.12
CA THR A 288 10.87 -5.75 -22.86
C THR A 288 9.90 -6.36 -21.87
N SER A 289 9.50 -5.59 -20.88
CA SER A 289 8.37 -5.92 -20.00
C SER A 289 7.60 -4.68 -19.56
N ILE A 290 6.32 -4.86 -19.30
CA ILE A 290 5.47 -3.91 -18.60
C ILE A 290 5.06 -4.58 -17.31
N ARG A 291 5.29 -3.94 -16.17
CA ARG A 291 4.98 -4.50 -14.86
C ARG A 291 4.15 -3.51 -14.04
N CYS A 292 3.09 -4.02 -13.43
CA CYS A 292 2.22 -3.28 -12.53
C CYS A 292 2.26 -3.94 -11.14
N GLU A 293 2.63 -3.19 -10.10
CA GLU A 293 2.85 -3.70 -8.73
C GLU A 293 1.99 -2.92 -7.75
N TRP A 294 1.35 -3.63 -6.82
CA TRP A 294 0.50 -3.01 -5.80
C TRP A 294 0.49 -3.83 -4.50
N ASN A 295 0.05 -3.18 -3.42
CA ASN A 295 -0.31 -3.87 -2.20
C ASN A 295 -1.84 -3.81 -2.03
N ASP A 296 -2.45 -4.91 -1.66
CA ASP A 296 -3.88 -4.94 -1.35
C ASP A 296 -4.16 -4.02 -0.16
N ARG A 297 -5.18 -3.16 -0.29
CA ARG A 297 -5.53 -2.14 0.72
C ARG A 297 -6.87 -2.41 1.36
N TYR A 298 -6.95 -2.07 2.64
CA TYR A 298 -8.12 -2.34 3.47
C TYR A 298 -8.50 -1.09 4.24
N ILE A 299 -9.80 -0.80 4.28
CA ILE A 299 -10.30 0.39 4.98
C ILE A 299 -10.29 0.24 6.51
N GLY A 300 -10.30 -1.01 7.00
CA GLY A 300 -10.22 -1.38 8.42
C GLY A 300 -9.84 -2.85 8.59
N ILE A 301 -9.73 -3.28 9.84
CA ILE A 301 -9.50 -4.67 10.26
C ILE A 301 -10.46 -5.07 11.36
#